data_5114134828de378f2acc9fa8f55668b3
#
_entry.id   5114134828de378f2acc9fa8f55668b3
#
_cell.length_a   1.000
_cell.length_b   1.000
_cell.length_c   1.000
_cell.angle_alpha   90.00
_cell.angle_beta   90.00
_cell.angle_gamma   90.00
#
_symmetry.space_group_name_H-M   'P 1'
#
loop_
_entity.id
_entity.type
_entity.pdbx_description
1 polymer ?
#
loop_
_entity_poly.entity_id
_entity_poly.type
_entity_poly.pdbx_seq_one_letter_code
_entity_poly.pdbx_strand_id
1 'polypeptide(L)'
;IENALGHHLQLVLTEQPDPLDGGKYVLEAEREKERDAAGMIAFYKSLCDKYPIVSIEDGLAEGDWAGWAKLTAALGDRVQLVGDDIFVTNPEFLTRAIDEDVANAILIKLNQIGTVTETLETIELARRNGYQNVISHRSGETEDTFIADLAVATNAGQIKTGSASRTDRVAKYNQLLRI
;
A
#
# COMPACT_ATOMS: atom_id res chain seq x y z
N ILE A 1 10.60 -7.94 1.79
CA ILE A 1 11.66 -7.35 0.94
C ILE A 1 12.48 -6.45 1.84
N GLU A 2 13.74 -6.81 2.05
CA GLU A 2 14.68 -6.01 2.84
C GLU A 2 14.99 -4.72 2.08
N ASN A 3 14.75 -3.58 2.70
CA ASN A 3 15.07 -2.29 2.10
C ASN A 3 16.57 -2.02 2.28
N ALA A 4 17.26 -1.65 1.19
CA ALA A 4 18.72 -1.47 1.15
C ALA A 4 19.26 -0.32 2.04
N LEU A 5 18.42 0.47 2.70
CA LEU A 5 18.78 1.63 3.50
C LEU A 5 18.62 1.45 5.02
N GLY A 6 18.34 0.25 5.47
CA GLY A 6 18.16 -0.03 6.88
C GLY A 6 17.36 -1.33 7.05
N HIS A 7 17.43 -1.95 8.19
CA HIS A 7 16.79 -3.21 8.49
C HIS A 7 15.25 -3.10 8.64
N HIS A 8 14.58 -2.41 7.71
CA HIS A 8 13.13 -2.22 7.72
C HIS A 8 12.46 -3.15 6.73
N LEU A 9 11.35 -3.74 7.12
CA LEU A 9 10.57 -4.67 6.30
C LEU A 9 9.23 -4.05 5.90
N GLN A 10 8.87 -4.23 4.64
CA GLN A 10 7.51 -4.02 4.16
C GLN A 10 6.85 -5.38 3.94
N LEU A 11 5.68 -5.56 4.52
CA LEU A 11 4.84 -6.72 4.27
C LEU A 11 3.81 -6.37 3.20
N VAL A 12 3.77 -7.16 2.15
CA VAL A 12 2.79 -7.05 1.06
C VAL A 12 2.04 -8.37 0.97
N LEU A 13 0.73 -8.35 1.09
CA LEU A 13 -0.11 -9.50 0.81
C LEU A 13 -0.45 -9.50 -0.68
N THR A 14 -0.07 -10.56 -1.36
CA THR A 14 -0.26 -10.71 -2.81
C THR A 14 -1.54 -11.46 -3.18
N GLU A 15 -2.15 -12.12 -2.23
CA GLU A 15 -3.42 -12.83 -2.40
C GLU A 15 -4.36 -12.39 -1.29
N GLN A 16 -5.39 -11.64 -1.67
CA GLN A 16 -6.44 -11.25 -0.74
C GLN A 16 -7.46 -12.39 -0.64
N PRO A 17 -7.72 -12.91 0.56
CA PRO A 17 -8.83 -13.83 0.74
C PRO A 17 -10.14 -13.12 0.46
N ASP A 18 -10.99 -13.73 -0.34
CA ASP A 18 -12.33 -13.23 -0.60
C ASP A 18 -13.16 -13.31 0.70
N PRO A 19 -13.65 -12.16 1.24
CA PRO A 19 -14.51 -12.18 2.43
C PRO A 19 -15.86 -12.87 2.20
N LEU A 20 -16.19 -13.24 0.95
CA LEU A 20 -17.40 -13.99 0.62
C LEU A 20 -17.37 -15.43 1.12
N ASP A 21 -16.21 -15.98 1.45
CA ASP A 21 -16.06 -17.33 2.04
C ASP A 21 -16.13 -17.31 3.58
N GLY A 22 -17.15 -16.66 4.13
CA GLY A 22 -17.43 -16.69 5.56
C GLY A 22 -16.58 -15.74 6.42
N GLY A 23 -15.94 -14.72 5.82
CA GLY A 23 -15.18 -13.68 6.52
C GLY A 23 -13.86 -14.15 7.10
N LYS A 24 -13.26 -15.18 6.52
CA LYS A 24 -11.98 -15.74 6.96
C LYS A 24 -10.87 -15.47 5.95
N TYR A 25 -9.71 -15.18 6.49
CA TYR A 25 -8.44 -15.01 5.78
C TYR A 25 -7.66 -16.33 5.81
N VAL A 26 -7.10 -16.74 4.69
CA VAL A 26 -6.35 -18.01 4.59
C VAL A 26 -4.87 -17.71 4.30
N LEU A 27 -3.99 -18.12 5.21
CA LEU A 27 -2.54 -18.01 5.05
C LEU A 27 -1.95 -19.42 4.83
N GLU A 28 -1.80 -19.82 3.57
CA GLU A 28 -1.40 -21.18 3.19
C GLU A 28 -0.05 -21.63 3.78
N ALA A 29 0.87 -20.69 3.99
CA ALA A 29 2.19 -20.96 4.56
C ALA A 29 2.20 -21.12 6.09
N GLU A 30 1.11 -20.75 6.77
CA GLU A 30 1.01 -20.78 8.21
C GLU A 30 0.40 -22.08 8.74
N ARG A 31 0.73 -22.46 10.00
CA ARG A 31 0.14 -23.63 10.66
C ARG A 31 -1.35 -23.40 10.95
N GLU A 32 -1.68 -22.22 11.44
CA GLU A 32 -3.04 -21.74 11.62
C GLU A 32 -3.43 -20.98 10.35
N LYS A 33 -4.01 -21.70 9.41
CA LYS A 33 -4.27 -21.16 8.07
C LYS A 33 -5.41 -20.16 8.06
N GLU A 34 -6.47 -20.40 8.79
CA GLU A 34 -7.69 -19.58 8.78
C GLU A 34 -7.71 -18.61 9.95
N ARG A 35 -7.96 -17.33 9.66
CA ARG A 35 -8.13 -16.27 10.64
C ARG A 35 -9.30 -15.37 10.24
N ASP A 36 -10.00 -14.83 11.22
CA ASP A 36 -10.85 -13.65 11.02
C ASP A 36 -10.01 -12.35 11.05
N ALA A 37 -10.65 -11.19 10.85
CA ALA A 37 -9.95 -9.91 10.89
C ALA A 37 -9.22 -9.67 12.23
N ALA A 38 -9.80 -10.07 13.35
CA ALA A 38 -9.16 -9.92 14.66
C ALA A 38 -7.92 -10.82 14.78
N GLY A 39 -8.00 -12.05 14.27
CA GLY A 39 -6.87 -12.98 14.18
C GLY A 39 -5.76 -12.47 13.27
N MET A 40 -6.09 -11.81 12.13
CA MET A 40 -5.11 -11.16 11.27
C MET A 40 -4.43 -9.98 11.95
N ILE A 41 -5.17 -9.13 12.65
CA ILE A 41 -4.62 -8.01 13.42
C ILE A 41 -3.65 -8.51 14.50
N ALA A 42 -4.03 -9.55 15.24
CA ALA A 42 -3.17 -10.16 16.24
C ALA A 42 -1.89 -10.74 15.63
N PHE A 43 -2.00 -11.36 14.46
CA PHE A 43 -0.87 -11.87 13.69
C PHE A 43 0.09 -10.74 13.28
N TYR A 44 -0.41 -9.65 12.69
CA TYR A 44 0.41 -8.49 12.32
C TYR A 44 1.09 -7.84 13.54
N LYS A 45 0.37 -7.71 14.67
CA LYS A 45 0.99 -7.23 15.91
C LYS A 45 2.16 -8.08 16.33
N SER A 46 2.01 -9.40 16.30
CA SER A 46 3.10 -10.34 16.65
C SER A 46 4.29 -10.23 15.71
N LEU A 47 4.05 -9.97 14.42
CA LEU A 47 5.11 -9.75 13.44
C LEU A 47 5.83 -8.42 13.67
N CYS A 48 5.09 -7.34 13.93
CA CYS A 48 5.66 -6.02 14.24
C CYS A 48 6.42 -5.99 15.57
N ASP A 49 6.06 -6.87 16.53
CA ASP A 49 6.81 -7.01 17.78
C ASP A 49 8.12 -7.80 17.60
N LYS A 50 8.15 -8.70 16.62
CA LYS A 50 9.27 -9.60 16.36
C LYS A 50 10.23 -9.07 15.30
N TYR A 51 9.72 -8.32 14.32
CA TYR A 51 10.49 -7.86 13.17
C TYR A 51 10.35 -6.34 12.99
N PRO A 52 11.33 -5.66 12.40
CA PRO A 52 11.29 -4.23 12.16
C PRO A 52 10.38 -3.88 10.96
N ILE A 53 9.11 -4.26 11.01
CA ILE A 53 8.12 -3.94 9.99
C ILE A 53 7.72 -2.47 10.13
N VAL A 54 7.80 -1.73 9.04
CA VAL A 54 7.44 -0.30 8.96
C VAL A 54 6.23 -0.03 8.06
N SER A 55 5.85 -0.99 7.22
CA SER A 55 4.74 -0.83 6.30
C SER A 55 4.06 -2.16 6.03
N ILE A 56 2.73 -2.14 5.95
CA ILE A 56 1.88 -3.27 5.56
C ILE A 56 0.98 -2.78 4.42
N GLU A 57 1.04 -3.44 3.27
CA GLU A 57 0.20 -3.14 2.12
C GLU A 57 -0.89 -4.19 2.01
N ASP A 58 -2.13 -3.73 1.79
CA ASP A 58 -3.35 -4.56 1.70
C ASP A 58 -3.48 -5.59 2.82
N GLY A 59 -3.37 -5.09 4.06
CA GLY A 59 -3.38 -5.94 5.25
C GLY A 59 -4.67 -6.73 5.45
N LEU A 60 -5.79 -6.29 4.88
CA LEU A 60 -7.10 -6.95 4.90
C LEU A 60 -7.76 -6.81 3.53
N ALA A 61 -8.81 -7.58 3.29
CA ALA A 61 -9.56 -7.56 2.03
C ALA A 61 -10.18 -6.18 1.74
N GLU A 62 -10.32 -5.84 0.47
CA GLU A 62 -10.86 -4.55 -0.01
C GLU A 62 -12.29 -4.26 0.47
N GLY A 63 -13.08 -5.31 0.73
CA GLY A 63 -14.45 -5.21 1.24
C GLY A 63 -14.56 -5.12 2.76
N ASP A 64 -13.49 -5.41 3.53
CA ASP A 64 -13.54 -5.47 5.00
C ASP A 64 -13.20 -4.12 5.65
N TRP A 65 -13.99 -3.09 5.36
CA TRP A 65 -13.81 -1.73 5.90
C TRP A 65 -13.80 -1.69 7.42
N ALA A 66 -14.68 -2.46 8.07
CA ALA A 66 -14.72 -2.54 9.53
C ALA A 66 -13.47 -3.21 10.13
N GLY A 67 -12.92 -4.21 9.45
CA GLY A 67 -11.63 -4.81 9.81
C GLY A 67 -10.49 -3.81 9.63
N TRP A 68 -10.47 -3.08 8.52
CA TRP A 68 -9.47 -2.05 8.25
C TRP A 68 -9.46 -0.94 9.30
N ALA A 69 -10.62 -0.42 9.72
CA ALA A 69 -10.70 0.56 10.81
C ALA A 69 -10.09 0.02 12.12
N LYS A 70 -10.38 -1.25 12.45
CA LYS A 70 -9.77 -1.91 13.62
C LYS A 70 -8.25 -2.12 13.46
N LEU A 71 -7.78 -2.47 12.26
CA LEU A 71 -6.37 -2.61 11.96
C LEU A 71 -5.66 -1.27 12.13
N THR A 72 -6.25 -0.19 11.62
CA THR A 72 -5.72 1.17 11.73
C THR A 72 -5.64 1.61 13.19
N ALA A 73 -6.71 1.42 13.96
CA ALA A 73 -6.71 1.72 15.40
C ALA A 73 -5.66 0.92 16.18
N ALA A 74 -5.34 -0.31 15.73
CA ALA A 74 -4.40 -1.18 16.44
C ALA A 74 -2.93 -0.94 16.08
N LEU A 75 -2.62 -0.52 14.86
CA LEU A 75 -1.26 -0.47 14.30
C LEU A 75 -0.91 0.84 13.58
N GLY A 76 -1.87 1.71 13.28
CA GLY A 76 -1.65 2.92 12.49
C GLY A 76 -0.62 3.89 13.06
N ASP A 77 -0.47 3.93 14.39
CA ASP A 77 0.58 4.74 15.05
C ASP A 77 1.99 4.11 14.98
N ARG A 78 2.08 2.84 14.58
CA ARG A 78 3.34 2.09 14.60
C ARG A 78 3.89 1.83 13.21
N VAL A 79 3.02 1.61 12.24
CA VAL A 79 3.37 1.22 10.87
C VAL A 79 2.53 1.96 9.86
N GLN A 80 3.10 2.13 8.67
CA GLN A 80 2.34 2.60 7.52
C GLN A 80 1.40 1.48 7.04
N LEU A 81 0.10 1.79 6.98
CA LEU A 81 -0.94 0.91 6.45
C LEU A 81 -1.35 1.43 5.08
N VAL A 82 -0.92 0.74 4.05
CA VAL A 82 -1.12 1.16 2.64
C VAL A 82 -2.33 0.44 2.07
N GLY A 83 -3.32 1.21 1.63
CA GLY A 83 -4.43 0.68 0.83
C GLY A 83 -4.09 0.74 -0.66
N ASP A 84 -4.11 -0.41 -1.33
CA ASP A 84 -4.06 -0.54 -2.78
C ASP A 84 -5.46 -0.86 -3.33
N ASP A 85 -5.91 -2.09 -3.18
CA ASP A 85 -7.18 -2.54 -3.76
C ASP A 85 -8.41 -1.93 -3.06
N ILE A 86 -8.31 -1.61 -1.78
CA ILE A 86 -9.39 -0.91 -1.06
C ILE A 86 -9.61 0.52 -1.59
N PHE A 87 -8.62 1.15 -2.20
CA PHE A 87 -8.70 2.54 -2.68
C PHE A 87 -8.68 2.69 -4.19
N VAL A 88 -8.00 1.81 -4.90
CA VAL A 88 -7.79 1.82 -6.37
C VAL A 88 -7.50 3.21 -6.94
N THR A 89 -6.77 4.04 -6.20
CA THR A 89 -6.45 5.45 -6.53
C THR A 89 -7.72 6.34 -6.68
N ASN A 90 -8.86 5.91 -6.13
CA ASN A 90 -10.14 6.61 -6.27
C ASN A 90 -10.36 7.60 -5.12
N PRO A 91 -10.56 8.92 -5.40
CA PRO A 91 -10.78 9.93 -4.37
C PRO A 91 -12.07 9.73 -3.56
N GLU A 92 -13.10 9.07 -4.10
CA GLU A 92 -14.33 8.76 -3.36
C GLU A 92 -14.07 7.72 -2.26
N PHE A 93 -13.31 6.65 -2.59
CA PHE A 93 -12.92 5.64 -1.59
C PHE A 93 -11.95 6.22 -0.57
N LEU A 94 -11.03 7.07 -1.00
CA LEU A 94 -10.13 7.76 -0.06
C LEU A 94 -10.90 8.70 0.88
N THR A 95 -11.91 9.43 0.39
CA THR A 95 -12.76 10.28 1.23
C THR A 95 -13.48 9.44 2.28
N ARG A 96 -14.07 8.33 1.90
CA ARG A 96 -14.66 7.39 2.84
C ARG A 96 -13.68 6.89 3.88
N ALA A 97 -12.44 6.55 3.46
CA ALA A 97 -11.41 6.08 4.37
C ALA A 97 -11.01 7.14 5.40
N ILE A 98 -10.96 8.40 4.99
CA ILE A 98 -10.69 9.54 5.87
C ILE A 98 -11.81 9.66 6.92
N ASP A 99 -13.08 9.55 6.49
CA ASP A 99 -14.24 9.65 7.38
C ASP A 99 -14.36 8.47 8.35
N GLU A 100 -13.88 7.28 7.96
CA GLU A 100 -13.97 6.03 8.74
C GLU A 100 -12.65 5.66 9.45
N ASP A 101 -11.61 6.51 9.43
CA ASP A 101 -10.27 6.24 10.00
C ASP A 101 -9.64 4.94 9.48
N VAL A 102 -9.68 4.71 8.17
CA VAL A 102 -9.17 3.50 7.50
C VAL A 102 -7.84 3.75 6.82
N ALA A 103 -6.80 2.98 7.17
CA ALA A 103 -5.43 3.11 6.68
C ALA A 103 -4.77 4.46 7.06
N ASN A 104 -3.55 4.71 6.60
CA ASN A 104 -2.83 5.98 6.74
C ASN A 104 -1.93 6.29 5.54
N ALA A 105 -2.01 5.46 4.50
CA ALA A 105 -1.31 5.64 3.24
C ALA A 105 -2.12 5.04 2.08
N ILE A 106 -1.90 5.57 0.89
CA ILE A 106 -2.53 5.12 -0.35
C ILE A 106 -1.48 4.75 -1.39
N LEU A 107 -1.70 3.65 -2.09
CA LEU A 107 -0.93 3.30 -3.28
C LEU A 107 -1.52 4.02 -4.49
N ILE A 108 -0.70 4.77 -5.20
CA ILE A 108 -1.10 5.58 -6.36
C ILE A 108 -0.71 4.89 -7.66
N LYS A 109 -1.70 4.49 -8.43
CA LYS A 109 -1.56 3.87 -9.75
C LYS A 109 -2.35 4.66 -10.78
N LEU A 110 -1.68 5.42 -11.65
CA LEU A 110 -2.32 6.35 -12.59
C LEU A 110 -3.39 5.71 -13.45
N ASN A 111 -3.17 4.48 -13.89
CA ASN A 111 -4.09 3.80 -14.78
C ASN A 111 -5.30 3.13 -14.08
N GLN A 112 -5.38 3.16 -12.76
CA GLN A 112 -6.58 2.75 -12.03
C GLN A 112 -7.65 3.84 -12.10
N ILE A 113 -7.28 5.09 -11.84
CA ILE A 113 -8.20 6.23 -11.96
C ILE A 113 -8.29 6.74 -13.40
N GLY A 114 -7.19 6.74 -14.15
CA GLY A 114 -7.18 6.90 -15.60
C GLY A 114 -6.63 8.20 -16.14
N THR A 115 -6.63 9.31 -15.39
CA THR A 115 -6.04 10.58 -15.81
C THR A 115 -5.02 11.11 -14.81
N VAL A 116 -4.07 11.91 -15.31
CA VAL A 116 -3.08 12.59 -14.45
C VAL A 116 -3.78 13.59 -13.52
N THR A 117 -4.82 14.28 -14.00
CA THR A 117 -5.55 15.25 -13.19
C THR A 117 -6.19 14.59 -11.97
N GLU A 118 -6.96 13.53 -12.16
CA GLU A 118 -7.60 12.78 -11.06
C GLU A 118 -6.56 12.16 -10.13
N THR A 119 -5.43 11.69 -10.68
CA THR A 119 -4.31 11.21 -9.87
C THR A 119 -3.75 12.30 -8.96
N LEU A 120 -3.52 13.51 -9.49
CA LEU A 120 -3.03 14.65 -8.70
C LEU A 120 -4.06 15.10 -7.65
N GLU A 121 -5.34 15.09 -7.97
CA GLU A 121 -6.42 15.37 -7.02
C GLU A 121 -6.43 14.36 -5.87
N THR A 122 -6.26 13.09 -6.17
CA THR A 122 -6.19 12.01 -5.15
C THR A 122 -4.95 12.17 -4.26
N ILE A 123 -3.78 12.45 -4.85
CA ILE A 123 -2.53 12.70 -4.11
C ILE A 123 -2.69 13.90 -3.16
N GLU A 124 -3.29 14.98 -3.65
CA GLU A 124 -3.49 16.18 -2.84
C GLU A 124 -4.53 15.97 -1.73
N LEU A 125 -5.62 15.22 -2.00
CA LEU A 125 -6.59 14.82 -1.00
C LEU A 125 -5.94 14.01 0.12
N ALA A 126 -5.14 13.00 -0.22
CA ALA A 126 -4.37 12.20 0.71
C ALA A 126 -3.46 13.07 1.58
N ARG A 127 -2.64 13.92 0.95
CA ARG A 127 -1.69 14.79 1.62
C ARG A 127 -2.35 15.75 2.62
N ARG A 128 -3.49 16.35 2.26
CA ARG A 128 -4.23 17.28 3.13
C ARG A 128 -4.81 16.63 4.37
N ASN A 129 -5.06 15.32 4.31
CA ASN A 129 -5.64 14.54 5.39
C ASN A 129 -4.62 13.64 6.12
N GLY A 130 -3.31 13.89 5.92
CA GLY A 130 -2.25 13.20 6.65
C GLY A 130 -1.92 11.79 6.13
N TYR A 131 -2.50 11.37 5.00
CA TYR A 131 -2.14 10.11 4.35
C TYR A 131 -0.83 10.25 3.58
N GLN A 132 0.01 9.23 3.65
CA GLN A 132 1.19 9.12 2.81
C GLN A 132 0.81 8.62 1.42
N ASN A 133 1.57 9.07 0.41
CA ASN A 133 1.40 8.61 -0.97
C ASN A 133 2.55 7.72 -1.37
N VAL A 134 2.26 6.54 -1.92
CA VAL A 134 3.26 5.64 -2.52
C VAL A 134 2.99 5.56 -4.02
N ILE A 135 3.81 6.22 -4.82
CA ILE A 135 3.67 6.16 -6.29
C ILE A 135 4.09 4.77 -6.76
N SER A 136 3.25 4.10 -7.54
CA SER A 136 3.44 2.69 -7.85
C SER A 136 3.47 2.40 -9.34
N HIS A 137 4.33 1.44 -9.69
CA HIS A 137 4.30 0.74 -10.95
C HIS A 137 3.14 -0.26 -11.04
N ARG A 138 3.03 -0.95 -12.19
CA ARG A 138 2.16 -2.12 -12.37
C ARG A 138 2.99 -3.38 -12.60
N SER A 139 2.34 -4.55 -12.55
CA SER A 139 2.99 -5.83 -12.89
C SER A 139 3.50 -5.86 -14.34
N GLY A 140 2.70 -5.34 -15.28
CA GLY A 140 3.14 -5.05 -16.66
C GLY A 140 3.67 -3.63 -16.76
N GLU A 141 4.93 -3.46 -17.18
CA GLU A 141 5.60 -2.16 -17.26
C GLU A 141 6.39 -2.02 -18.57
N THR A 142 6.71 -0.75 -18.89
CA THR A 142 7.62 -0.37 -19.96
C THR A 142 8.81 0.40 -19.37
N GLU A 143 9.71 0.88 -20.23
CA GLU A 143 10.82 1.74 -19.82
C GLU A 143 10.42 3.22 -19.61
N ASP A 144 9.12 3.55 -19.70
CA ASP A 144 8.61 4.88 -19.38
C ASP A 144 8.94 5.27 -17.93
N THR A 145 9.32 6.53 -17.72
CA THR A 145 9.84 7.02 -16.44
C THR A 145 8.88 7.98 -15.72
N PHE A 146 7.70 8.22 -16.27
CA PHE A 146 6.76 9.24 -15.77
C PHE A 146 6.49 9.13 -14.27
N ILE A 147 6.35 7.91 -13.73
CA ILE A 147 6.07 7.73 -12.30
C ILE A 147 7.23 8.18 -11.39
N ALA A 148 8.48 8.18 -11.89
CA ALA A 148 9.62 8.72 -11.14
C ALA A 148 9.52 10.25 -11.07
N ASP A 149 9.25 10.90 -12.20
CA ASP A 149 9.04 12.36 -12.26
C ASP A 149 7.82 12.76 -11.40
N LEU A 150 6.72 12.01 -11.47
CA LEU A 150 5.53 12.24 -10.65
C LEU A 150 5.83 12.16 -9.15
N ALA A 151 6.56 11.13 -8.72
CA ALA A 151 6.90 10.94 -7.30
C ALA A 151 7.69 12.14 -6.74
N VAL A 152 8.63 12.68 -7.52
CA VAL A 152 9.42 13.85 -7.12
C VAL A 152 8.60 15.14 -7.22
N ALA A 153 7.88 15.35 -8.33
CA ALA A 153 7.09 16.55 -8.56
C ALA A 153 5.98 16.76 -7.52
N THR A 154 5.38 15.68 -7.01
CA THR A 154 4.35 15.73 -5.97
C THR A 154 4.91 15.68 -4.55
N ASN A 155 6.23 15.53 -4.39
CA ASN A 155 6.87 15.27 -3.11
C ASN A 155 6.25 14.07 -2.35
N ALA A 156 5.92 13.01 -3.06
CA ALA A 156 5.29 11.83 -2.48
C ALA A 156 6.19 11.11 -1.46
N GLY A 157 7.51 11.25 -1.60
CA GLY A 157 8.51 10.68 -0.69
C GLY A 157 8.72 9.17 -0.86
N GLN A 158 7.81 8.48 -1.54
CA GLN A 158 7.85 7.03 -1.71
C GLN A 158 7.49 6.62 -3.15
N ILE A 159 8.20 5.61 -3.64
CA ILE A 159 7.92 4.96 -4.92
C ILE A 159 8.07 3.45 -4.79
N LYS A 160 7.07 2.70 -5.28
CA LYS A 160 7.11 1.24 -5.43
C LYS A 160 7.32 0.93 -6.90
N THR A 161 8.55 0.59 -7.30
CA THR A 161 8.87 0.42 -8.73
C THR A 161 9.63 -0.88 -9.04
N GLY A 162 9.55 -1.86 -8.16
CA GLY A 162 10.13 -3.18 -8.33
C GLY A 162 11.60 -3.25 -7.94
N SER A 163 12.20 -4.39 -8.21
CA SER A 163 13.61 -4.66 -7.95
C SER A 163 14.51 -3.86 -8.89
N ALA A 164 15.76 -3.58 -8.48
CA ALA A 164 16.80 -2.97 -9.31
C ALA A 164 17.33 -3.95 -10.38
N SER A 165 16.43 -4.61 -11.08
CA SER A 165 16.68 -5.54 -12.18
C SER A 165 15.58 -5.40 -13.24
N ARG A 166 15.86 -5.75 -14.50
CA ARG A 166 15.04 -5.50 -15.69
C ARG A 166 14.96 -4.01 -16.02
N THR A 167 15.03 -3.70 -17.31
CA THR A 167 15.11 -2.30 -17.80
C THR A 167 13.84 -1.52 -17.53
N ASP A 168 12.67 -2.17 -17.57
CA ASP A 168 11.38 -1.59 -17.25
C ASP A 168 11.29 -1.06 -15.79
N ARG A 169 12.12 -1.57 -14.88
CA ARG A 169 12.24 -1.10 -13.48
C ARG A 169 13.40 -0.14 -13.29
N VAL A 170 14.57 -0.56 -13.81
CA VAL A 170 15.82 0.23 -13.68
C VAL A 170 15.70 1.61 -14.34
N ALA A 171 14.90 1.75 -15.41
CA ALA A 171 14.63 3.05 -16.03
C ALA A 171 14.11 4.09 -15.04
N LYS A 172 13.22 3.73 -14.11
CA LYS A 172 12.68 4.62 -13.07
C LYS A 172 13.76 5.02 -12.07
N TYR A 173 14.58 4.06 -11.62
CA TYR A 173 15.72 4.36 -10.74
C TYR A 173 16.73 5.28 -11.41
N ASN A 174 17.06 5.03 -12.67
CA ASN A 174 17.94 5.91 -13.43
C ASN A 174 17.36 7.31 -13.61
N GLN A 175 16.03 7.44 -13.74
CA GLN A 175 15.38 8.75 -13.81
C GLN A 175 15.49 9.50 -12.48
N LEU A 176 15.25 8.84 -11.35
CA LEU A 176 15.45 9.43 -10.02
C LEU A 176 16.88 9.93 -9.81
N LEU A 177 17.89 9.25 -10.40
CA LEU A 177 19.29 9.70 -10.35
C LEU A 177 19.58 10.91 -11.24
N ARG A 178 18.73 11.21 -12.25
CA ARG A 178 18.88 12.37 -13.13
C ARG A 178 18.22 13.65 -12.57
N ILE A 179 17.17 13.49 -11.76
CA ILE A 179 16.46 14.58 -11.10
C ILE A 179 17.31 15.13 -9.95
#